data_fa5b97b46a4b5b5e4211b06504360a9c
#
_entry.id   fa5b97b46a4b5b5e4211b06504360a9c
#
_cell.length_a   1.000
_cell.length_b   1.000
_cell.length_c   1.000
_cell.angle_alpha   90.00
_cell.angle_beta   90.00
_cell.angle_gamma   90.00
#
_symmetry.space_group_name_H-M   'P 1'
#
loop_
_entity.id
_entity.type
_entity.pdbx_description
1 polymer ?
#
loop_
_entity_poly.entity_id
_entity_poly.type
_entity_poly.pdbx_seq_one_letter_code
_entity_poly.pdbx_strand_id
1 'polypeptide(L)'
;MNRTRITAAALGTAALVTVSQLGLAGTASAAGDATQRSASADKPRSAAPSATRSSGCPIDIVYTSRFYIGSGGWVTGNGLYFGIKNKSSKKFGKVKFTVTNVKNIRFGRATAKGGKVTHKTSKSVTVYTKTLKGKAKLGVQVRTRLLNKNSYKVKFQVRGNGWNCAVNQGTWGN
;
A
#
# COMPACT_ATOMS: atom_id res chain seq x y z
N MET A 1 30.78 -34.16 11.42
CA MET A 1 32.00 -33.83 10.66
C MET A 1 31.63 -33.79 9.21
N ASN A 2 31.78 -32.71 8.60
CA ASN A 2 32.11 -32.29 7.25
C ASN A 2 31.38 -30.99 6.89
N ARG A 3 32.19 -29.94 6.96
CA ARG A 3 31.84 -28.59 6.47
C ARG A 3 32.22 -28.54 4.99
N THR A 4 31.31 -28.16 4.14
CA THR A 4 31.66 -27.74 2.78
C THR A 4 31.22 -26.29 2.61
N ARG A 5 32.21 -25.41 2.52
CA ARG A 5 32.07 -24.00 2.12
C ARG A 5 32.07 -23.97 0.59
N ILE A 6 31.08 -23.30 0.01
CA ILE A 6 31.12 -22.92 -1.41
C ILE A 6 31.06 -21.41 -1.46
N THR A 7 32.19 -20.84 -1.86
CA THR A 7 32.37 -19.44 -2.25
C THR A 7 32.06 -19.34 -3.74
N ALA A 8 31.16 -18.49 -4.14
CA ALA A 8 31.02 -18.10 -5.54
C ALA A 8 30.94 -16.57 -5.60
N ALA A 9 32.02 -16.00 -6.10
CA ALA A 9 32.09 -14.61 -6.57
C ALA A 9 31.55 -14.56 -7.99
N ALA A 10 30.70 -13.58 -8.30
CA ALA A 10 30.38 -13.20 -9.66
C ALA A 10 30.35 -11.68 -9.76
N LEU A 11 31.34 -11.17 -10.45
CA LEU A 11 31.44 -9.85 -11.03
C LEU A 11 30.42 -9.72 -12.18
N GLY A 12 29.84 -8.56 -12.37
CA GLY A 12 28.96 -8.30 -13.51
C GLY A 12 28.56 -6.83 -13.62
N THR A 13 29.44 -6.04 -14.21
CA THR A 13 29.32 -4.95 -15.19
C THR A 13 28.15 -3.94 -15.07
N ALA A 14 28.56 -2.71 -14.90
CA ALA A 14 27.83 -1.47 -15.12
C ALA A 14 27.43 -1.28 -16.59
N ALA A 15 26.22 -0.78 -16.81
CA ALA A 15 25.83 -0.11 -18.04
C ALA A 15 25.18 1.23 -17.69
N LEU A 16 25.94 2.29 -17.93
CA LEU A 16 25.49 3.67 -17.95
C LEU A 16 24.72 3.90 -19.27
N VAL A 17 23.48 4.32 -19.16
CA VAL A 17 22.76 4.95 -20.28
C VAL A 17 22.31 6.33 -19.82
N THR A 18 23.07 7.32 -20.28
CA THR A 18 22.71 8.74 -20.25
C THR A 18 21.78 9.04 -21.41
N VAL A 19 20.58 9.51 -21.14
CA VAL A 19 19.75 10.19 -22.14
C VAL A 19 19.48 11.61 -21.67
N SER A 20 20.17 12.53 -22.32
CA SER A 20 19.94 13.97 -22.27
C SER A 20 18.75 14.28 -23.18
N GLN A 21 17.72 14.95 -22.68
CA GLN A 21 16.81 15.70 -23.54
C GLN A 21 16.66 17.12 -23.02
N LEU A 22 17.22 18.01 -23.82
CA LEU A 22 17.04 19.46 -23.83
C LEU A 22 15.71 19.82 -24.49
N GLY A 23 15.12 20.93 -24.07
CA GLY A 23 14.11 21.68 -24.79
C GLY A 23 12.80 21.81 -24.01
N LEU A 24 12.20 22.94 -23.86
CA LEU A 24 12.26 24.26 -24.46
C LEU A 24 11.57 25.25 -23.49
N ALA A 25 12.04 26.45 -23.54
CA ALA A 25 11.50 27.61 -22.86
C ALA A 25 10.07 27.95 -23.30
N GLY A 26 9.28 28.39 -22.37
CA GLY A 26 7.97 29.02 -22.60
C GLY A 26 7.76 30.14 -21.60
N THR A 27 7.81 31.32 -22.11
CA THR A 27 7.79 32.66 -21.51
C THR A 27 6.48 33.01 -20.78
N ALA A 28 6.67 33.73 -19.68
CA ALA A 28 6.11 35.05 -19.36
C ALA A 28 4.65 35.22 -18.89
N SER A 29 4.60 35.98 -17.85
CA SER A 29 3.72 37.10 -17.49
C SER A 29 2.70 36.80 -16.41
N ALA A 30 2.69 37.51 -15.40
CA ALA A 30 2.43 38.83 -15.00
C ALA A 30 2.04 38.89 -13.51
N ALA A 31 2.41 39.95 -12.91
CA ALA A 31 2.16 40.39 -11.55
C ALA A 31 0.69 40.34 -11.11
N GLY A 32 0.50 40.05 -9.84
CA GLY A 32 -0.75 40.22 -9.10
C GLY A 32 -0.46 40.17 -7.61
N ASP A 33 -0.20 41.32 -7.07
CA ASP A 33 -0.12 41.66 -5.66
C ASP A 33 -1.47 41.35 -4.97
N ALA A 34 -1.47 40.57 -3.92
CA ALA A 34 -2.51 40.62 -2.90
C ALA A 34 -2.05 39.92 -1.62
N THR A 35 -1.64 40.72 -0.70
CA THR A 35 -1.55 40.46 0.73
C THR A 35 -2.83 39.81 1.25
N GLN A 36 -2.73 38.55 1.72
CA GLN A 36 -3.72 38.06 2.70
C GLN A 36 -3.10 37.08 3.67
N ARG A 37 -3.02 37.53 4.90
CA ARG A 37 -2.88 36.75 6.11
C ARG A 37 -3.95 35.67 6.12
N SER A 38 -3.57 34.43 6.33
CA SER A 38 -4.52 33.42 6.77
C SER A 38 -3.84 32.42 7.69
N ALA A 39 -4.42 32.31 8.83
CA ALA A 39 -4.10 31.43 9.92
C ALA A 39 -3.98 29.97 9.44
N SER A 40 -2.89 29.35 9.84
CA SER A 40 -2.68 27.90 9.70
C SER A 40 -3.68 27.15 10.58
N ALA A 41 -4.76 26.69 9.99
CA ALA A 41 -5.52 25.61 10.53
C ALA A 41 -4.90 24.32 10.02
N ASP A 42 -4.36 23.52 10.92
CA ASP A 42 -3.88 22.14 10.65
C ASP A 42 -5.05 21.29 10.13
N LYS A 43 -5.23 21.33 8.81
CA LYS A 43 -6.18 20.47 8.12
C LYS A 43 -5.53 19.09 7.96
N PRO A 44 -6.13 18.01 8.46
CA PRO A 44 -5.58 16.68 8.25
C PRO A 44 -5.48 16.41 6.75
N ARG A 45 -4.26 16.31 6.25
CA ARG A 45 -3.98 15.98 4.85
C ARG A 45 -4.44 14.55 4.59
N SER A 46 -5.56 14.43 3.92
CA SER A 46 -6.05 13.16 3.40
C SER A 46 -5.16 12.74 2.24
N ALA A 47 -4.27 11.80 2.46
CA ALA A 47 -3.52 11.17 1.38
C ALA A 47 -4.51 10.35 0.54
N ALA A 48 -4.88 10.87 -0.61
CA ALA A 48 -5.67 10.13 -1.58
C ALA A 48 -4.74 9.13 -2.29
N PRO A 49 -5.02 7.82 -2.20
CA PRO A 49 -4.24 6.83 -2.93
C PRO A 49 -4.63 6.85 -4.41
N SER A 50 -3.65 6.94 -5.26
CA SER A 50 -3.81 6.62 -6.69
C SER A 50 -3.99 5.10 -6.84
N ALA A 51 -5.20 4.61 -6.59
CA ALA A 51 -5.58 3.29 -7.04
C ALA A 51 -5.89 3.41 -8.54
N THR A 52 -5.02 2.89 -9.38
CA THR A 52 -5.32 2.71 -10.81
C THR A 52 -6.49 1.75 -10.91
N ARG A 53 -7.70 2.30 -11.08
CA ARG A 53 -8.90 1.53 -11.33
C ARG A 53 -8.82 1.00 -12.75
N SER A 54 -8.53 -0.28 -12.93
CA SER A 54 -8.87 -0.94 -14.19
C SER A 54 -10.38 -0.97 -14.29
N SER A 55 -10.94 -0.30 -15.30
CA SER A 55 -12.37 -0.32 -15.60
C SER A 55 -12.81 -1.77 -15.75
N GLY A 56 -13.82 -2.18 -14.98
CA GLY A 56 -14.37 -3.53 -15.03
C GLY A 56 -13.90 -4.52 -13.96
N CYS A 57 -12.93 -4.19 -13.12
CA CYS A 57 -12.54 -5.08 -12.03
C CYS A 57 -13.59 -5.11 -10.91
N PRO A 58 -14.10 -6.30 -10.52
CA PRO A 58 -15.10 -6.41 -9.48
C PRO A 58 -14.54 -6.29 -8.06
N ILE A 59 -13.23 -6.09 -7.91
CA ILE A 59 -12.55 -5.99 -6.62
C ILE A 59 -12.08 -4.56 -6.37
N ASP A 60 -12.48 -3.98 -5.23
CA ASP A 60 -11.94 -2.71 -4.73
C ASP A 60 -10.98 -2.93 -3.58
N ILE A 61 -9.95 -2.10 -3.49
CA ILE A 61 -9.10 -2.00 -2.30
C ILE A 61 -9.81 -1.07 -1.30
N VAL A 62 -9.87 -1.50 -0.05
CA VAL A 62 -10.46 -0.76 1.08
C VAL A 62 -9.45 -0.65 2.21
N TYR A 63 -9.36 0.52 2.84
CA TYR A 63 -8.40 0.78 3.91
C TYR A 63 -8.91 1.87 4.86
N THR A 64 -8.27 1.99 6.02
CA THR A 64 -8.51 3.09 6.96
C THR A 64 -7.96 4.39 6.36
N SER A 65 -8.83 5.37 6.15
CA SER A 65 -8.48 6.69 5.58
C SER A 65 -8.13 7.73 6.64
N ARG A 66 -8.63 7.57 7.87
CA ARG A 66 -8.40 8.50 8.99
C ARG A 66 -7.86 7.72 10.18
N PHE A 67 -6.79 8.22 10.79
CA PHE A 67 -6.20 7.63 11.97
C PHE A 67 -5.38 8.68 12.74
N TYR A 68 -5.13 8.41 14.02
CA TYR A 68 -4.29 9.22 14.87
C TYR A 68 -3.01 8.46 15.20
N ILE A 69 -1.92 9.21 15.42
CA ILE A 69 -0.61 8.65 15.75
C ILE A 69 -0.31 9.04 17.18
N GLY A 70 -0.15 8.03 18.03
CA GLY A 70 0.26 8.20 19.42
C GLY A 70 1.78 8.25 19.60
N SER A 71 2.22 8.12 20.85
CA SER A 71 3.63 8.08 21.23
C SER A 71 4.38 6.96 20.51
N GLY A 72 5.65 7.20 20.17
CA GLY A 72 6.50 6.24 19.48
C GLY A 72 6.07 5.89 18.06
N GLY A 73 5.16 6.68 17.43
CA GLY A 73 4.72 6.47 16.06
C GLY A 73 3.68 5.38 15.88
N TRP A 74 3.09 4.85 16.95
CA TRP A 74 2.03 3.87 16.86
C TRP A 74 0.70 4.51 16.47
N VAL A 75 0.00 3.89 15.51
CA VAL A 75 -1.39 4.24 15.22
C VAL A 75 -2.25 3.82 16.40
N THR A 76 -3.08 4.76 16.90
CA THR A 76 -3.95 4.55 18.05
C THR A 76 -5.09 3.56 17.76
N GLY A 77 -5.72 3.06 18.81
CA GLY A 77 -6.79 2.08 18.71
C GLY A 77 -6.30 0.73 18.19
N ASN A 78 -7.09 0.14 17.30
CA ASN A 78 -6.80 -1.20 16.77
C ASN A 78 -5.77 -1.22 15.61
N GLY A 79 -5.14 -0.07 15.31
CA GLY A 79 -4.24 0.09 14.17
C GLY A 79 -4.99 0.37 12.86
N LEU A 80 -4.41 -0.01 11.72
CA LEU A 80 -4.99 0.24 10.41
C LEU A 80 -5.68 -1.01 9.85
N TYR A 81 -6.77 -0.80 9.13
CA TYR A 81 -7.42 -1.82 8.33
C TYR A 81 -6.96 -1.69 6.88
N PHE A 82 -6.57 -2.82 6.29
CA PHE A 82 -6.31 -2.97 4.87
C PHE A 82 -7.05 -4.19 4.34
N GLY A 83 -7.69 -4.07 3.18
CA GLY A 83 -8.45 -5.17 2.64
C GLY A 83 -8.95 -4.92 1.23
N ILE A 84 -9.83 -5.81 0.80
CA ILE A 84 -10.53 -5.77 -0.47
C ILE A 84 -12.02 -5.98 -0.27
N LYS A 85 -12.82 -5.46 -1.19
CA LYS A 85 -14.26 -5.69 -1.29
C LYS A 85 -14.59 -6.26 -2.66
N ASN A 86 -15.31 -7.36 -2.69
CA ASN A 86 -15.93 -7.86 -3.91
C ASN A 86 -17.17 -7.01 -4.22
N LYS A 87 -17.18 -6.29 -5.33
CA LYS A 87 -18.33 -5.47 -5.76
C LYS A 87 -19.40 -6.25 -6.52
N SER A 88 -19.02 -7.38 -7.11
CA SER A 88 -19.94 -8.22 -7.86
C SER A 88 -20.79 -9.11 -6.95
N SER A 89 -21.81 -9.73 -7.51
CA SER A 89 -22.57 -10.82 -6.89
C SER A 89 -21.88 -12.18 -7.01
N LYS A 90 -20.91 -12.33 -7.91
CA LYS A 90 -20.16 -13.56 -8.14
C LYS A 90 -19.21 -13.87 -6.99
N LYS A 91 -19.00 -15.14 -6.67
CA LYS A 91 -17.97 -15.62 -5.73
C LYS A 91 -16.63 -15.80 -6.42
N PHE A 92 -15.53 -15.57 -5.69
CA PHE A 92 -14.17 -15.81 -6.16
C PHE A 92 -13.46 -16.82 -5.24
N GLY A 93 -12.69 -17.71 -5.85
CA GLY A 93 -11.98 -18.78 -5.13
C GLY A 93 -10.54 -18.43 -4.76
N LYS A 94 -10.04 -19.05 -3.69
CA LYS A 94 -8.63 -19.04 -3.28
C LYS A 94 -8.02 -17.62 -3.20
N VAL A 95 -8.76 -16.67 -2.62
CA VAL A 95 -8.37 -15.27 -2.58
C VAL A 95 -7.32 -15.01 -1.53
N LYS A 96 -6.22 -14.41 -1.94
CA LYS A 96 -5.09 -14.00 -1.11
C LYS A 96 -4.87 -12.51 -1.25
N PHE A 97 -4.85 -11.79 -0.12
CA PHE A 97 -4.55 -10.37 -0.06
C PHE A 97 -3.31 -10.14 0.80
N THR A 98 -2.32 -9.47 0.25
CA THR A 98 -1.04 -9.19 0.91
C THR A 98 -0.82 -7.69 1.00
N VAL A 99 -0.43 -7.24 2.18
CA VAL A 99 0.05 -5.88 2.45
C VAL A 99 1.53 -5.95 2.75
N THR A 100 2.33 -5.19 2.03
CA THR A 100 3.78 -5.16 2.19
C THR A 100 4.25 -3.74 2.48
N ASN A 101 5.10 -3.58 3.48
CA ASN A 101 5.79 -2.33 3.76
C ASN A 101 6.74 -2.00 2.60
N VAL A 102 6.59 -0.81 2.05
CA VAL A 102 7.53 -0.23 1.08
C VAL A 102 8.45 0.77 1.77
N LYS A 103 7.90 1.61 2.67
CA LYS A 103 8.65 2.69 3.32
C LYS A 103 8.10 2.99 4.71
N ASN A 104 8.98 3.04 5.69
CA ASN A 104 8.76 3.60 7.03
C ASN A 104 7.54 3.08 7.81
N ILE A 105 7.15 1.82 7.60
CA ILE A 105 6.05 1.17 8.33
C ILE A 105 6.56 -0.13 8.96
N ARG A 106 6.06 -0.43 10.16
CA ARG A 106 6.17 -1.76 10.78
C ARG A 106 4.81 -2.28 11.17
N PHE A 107 4.60 -3.56 10.90
CA PHE A 107 3.39 -4.28 11.27
C PHE A 107 3.60 -5.06 12.57
N GLY A 108 2.64 -4.95 13.47
CA GLY A 108 2.57 -5.70 14.71
C GLY A 108 1.51 -6.79 14.66
N ARG A 109 0.70 -6.90 15.73
CA ARG A 109 -0.42 -7.85 15.81
C ARG A 109 -1.39 -7.64 14.66
N ALA A 110 -1.83 -8.75 14.06
CA ALA A 110 -2.74 -8.73 12.91
C ALA A 110 -3.92 -9.66 13.17
N THR A 111 -5.14 -9.19 12.84
CA THR A 111 -6.38 -9.95 12.95
C THR A 111 -7.08 -9.93 11.60
N ALA A 112 -7.36 -11.09 11.04
CA ALA A 112 -8.07 -11.21 9.77
C ALA A 112 -9.56 -10.86 9.93
N LYS A 113 -10.14 -10.28 8.87
CA LYS A 113 -11.56 -10.06 8.69
C LYS A 113 -12.02 -10.73 7.39
N GLY A 114 -12.95 -11.67 7.48
CA GLY A 114 -13.44 -12.43 6.32
C GLY A 114 -12.56 -13.58 5.85
N GLY A 115 -11.52 -13.94 6.61
CA GLY A 115 -10.59 -15.02 6.30
C GLY A 115 -9.65 -15.31 7.46
N LYS A 116 -8.45 -15.83 7.14
CA LYS A 116 -7.39 -16.12 8.12
C LYS A 116 -6.06 -15.47 7.74
N VAL A 117 -5.26 -15.07 8.73
CA VAL A 117 -3.86 -14.66 8.52
C VAL A 117 -3.05 -15.91 8.20
N THR A 118 -2.39 -15.93 7.06
CA THR A 118 -1.53 -17.05 6.62
C THR A 118 -0.05 -16.75 6.69
N HIS A 119 0.30 -15.47 6.69
CA HIS A 119 1.68 -15.02 6.84
C HIS A 119 1.70 -13.66 7.53
N LYS A 120 2.62 -13.49 8.49
CA LYS A 120 2.82 -12.22 9.19
C LYS A 120 4.28 -12.04 9.58
N THR A 121 4.85 -10.91 9.17
CA THR A 121 6.13 -10.38 9.62
C THR A 121 5.99 -8.91 10.00
N SER A 122 7.05 -8.25 10.45
CA SER A 122 7.05 -6.80 10.65
C SER A 122 6.97 -6.01 9.34
N LYS A 123 7.19 -6.65 8.20
CA LYS A 123 7.20 -6.01 6.86
C LYS A 123 6.04 -6.44 5.97
N SER A 124 5.37 -7.56 6.26
CA SER A 124 4.31 -8.08 5.40
C SER A 124 3.26 -8.86 6.18
N VAL A 125 2.01 -8.72 5.76
CA VAL A 125 0.88 -9.51 6.28
C VAL A 125 0.06 -10.03 5.12
N THR A 126 -0.25 -11.33 5.13
CA THR A 126 -1.11 -11.98 4.13
C THR A 126 -2.33 -12.58 4.80
N VAL A 127 -3.50 -12.30 4.24
CA VAL A 127 -4.76 -12.95 4.60
C VAL A 127 -5.30 -13.76 3.43
N TYR A 128 -5.99 -14.83 3.75
CA TYR A 128 -6.50 -15.81 2.79
C TYR A 128 -7.94 -16.20 3.13
N THR A 129 -8.74 -16.38 2.09
CA THR A 129 -10.04 -17.06 2.17
C THR A 129 -10.19 -18.07 1.03
N LYS A 130 -10.77 -19.23 1.33
CA LYS A 130 -11.10 -20.24 0.32
C LYS A 130 -12.12 -19.70 -0.69
N THR A 131 -13.06 -18.86 -0.21
CA THR A 131 -14.12 -18.27 -1.02
C THR A 131 -14.41 -16.84 -0.55
N LEU A 132 -14.30 -15.89 -1.45
CA LEU A 132 -14.78 -14.51 -1.25
C LEU A 132 -16.18 -14.40 -1.89
N LYS A 133 -17.21 -14.40 -1.07
CA LYS A 133 -18.61 -14.29 -1.51
C LYS A 133 -18.85 -12.95 -2.22
N GLY A 134 -19.94 -12.86 -2.98
CA GLY A 134 -20.41 -11.59 -3.55
C GLY A 134 -20.62 -10.53 -2.46
N LYS A 135 -20.24 -9.29 -2.74
CA LYS A 135 -20.34 -8.14 -1.83
C LYS A 135 -19.49 -8.24 -0.54
N ALA A 136 -18.83 -9.38 -0.28
CA ALA A 136 -18.02 -9.60 0.92
C ALA A 136 -16.68 -8.85 0.91
N LYS A 137 -16.10 -8.70 2.10
CA LYS A 137 -14.77 -8.12 2.33
C LYS A 137 -13.80 -9.18 2.83
N LEU A 138 -12.54 -9.07 2.42
CA LEU A 138 -11.40 -9.79 2.99
C LEU A 138 -10.32 -8.78 3.35
N GLY A 139 -9.80 -8.83 4.55
CA GLY A 139 -8.75 -7.91 4.94
C GLY A 139 -8.14 -8.23 6.29
N VAL A 140 -7.31 -7.32 6.76
CA VAL A 140 -6.59 -7.41 8.02
C VAL A 140 -6.66 -6.10 8.78
N GLN A 141 -6.98 -6.19 10.06
CA GLN A 141 -6.75 -5.15 11.06
C GLN A 141 -5.35 -5.37 11.62
N VAL A 142 -4.44 -4.43 11.46
CA VAL A 142 -3.05 -4.61 11.85
C VAL A 142 -2.55 -3.45 12.69
N ARG A 143 -1.96 -3.77 13.85
CA ARG A 143 -1.26 -2.77 14.66
C ARG A 143 -0.09 -2.23 13.84
N THR A 144 -0.05 -0.92 13.62
CA THR A 144 0.86 -0.29 12.68
C THR A 144 1.69 0.76 13.40
N ARG A 145 3.00 0.75 13.17
CA ARG A 145 3.92 1.80 13.61
C ARG A 145 4.47 2.52 12.39
N LEU A 146 4.33 3.84 12.37
CA LEU A 146 4.96 4.71 11.38
C LEU A 146 6.32 5.15 11.93
N LEU A 147 7.39 4.79 11.23
CA LEU A 147 8.75 5.17 11.59
C LEU A 147 9.06 6.62 11.18
N ASN A 148 8.35 7.10 10.17
CA ASN A 148 8.33 8.51 9.77
C ASN A 148 6.88 8.90 9.44
N LYS A 149 6.36 9.93 10.14
CA LYS A 149 4.97 10.39 10.00
C LYS A 149 4.70 11.09 8.68
N ASN A 150 5.73 11.66 8.07
CA ASN A 150 5.62 12.46 6.84
C ASN A 150 5.93 11.66 5.58
N SER A 151 6.45 10.43 5.73
CA SER A 151 6.84 9.61 4.60
C SER A 151 6.72 8.14 4.96
N TYR A 152 5.63 7.51 4.53
CA TYR A 152 5.35 6.09 4.76
C TYR A 152 4.60 5.53 3.56
N LYS A 153 4.82 4.26 3.22
CA LYS A 153 4.18 3.62 2.09
C LYS A 153 4.01 2.10 2.26
N VAL A 154 2.86 1.59 1.88
CA VAL A 154 2.60 0.16 1.72
C VAL A 154 2.16 -0.14 0.30
N LYS A 155 2.39 -1.37 -0.13
CA LYS A 155 1.95 -1.96 -1.39
C LYS A 155 0.93 -3.05 -1.11
N PHE A 156 -0.12 -3.09 -1.90
CA PHE A 156 -1.14 -4.13 -1.87
C PHE A 156 -0.94 -5.09 -3.03
N GLN A 157 -1.18 -6.37 -2.77
CA GLN A 157 -1.20 -7.41 -3.79
C GLN A 157 -2.41 -8.31 -3.54
N VAL A 158 -3.17 -8.56 -4.60
CA VAL A 158 -4.34 -9.46 -4.57
C VAL A 158 -4.14 -10.56 -5.59
N ARG A 159 -4.47 -11.78 -5.20
CA ARG A 159 -4.49 -12.95 -6.09
C ARG A 159 -5.73 -13.78 -5.77
N GLY A 160 -6.33 -14.40 -6.79
CA GLY A 160 -7.46 -15.31 -6.61
C GLY A 160 -7.92 -15.89 -7.94
N ASN A 161 -8.83 -16.87 -7.87
CA ASN A 161 -9.39 -17.52 -9.04
C ASN A 161 -10.77 -16.94 -9.34
N GLY A 162 -11.11 -16.87 -10.63
CA GLY A 162 -12.45 -16.48 -11.09
C GLY A 162 -12.63 -15.00 -11.39
N TRP A 163 -11.58 -14.18 -11.34
CA TRP A 163 -11.62 -12.85 -11.92
C TRP A 163 -10.53 -12.65 -12.97
N ASN A 164 -10.84 -11.80 -13.92
CA ASN A 164 -9.97 -11.47 -15.04
C ASN A 164 -9.59 -9.98 -14.97
N CYS A 165 -9.01 -9.56 -13.88
CA CYS A 165 -8.55 -8.18 -13.72
C CYS A 165 -7.23 -8.13 -12.96
N ALA A 166 -6.36 -7.27 -13.41
CA ALA A 166 -5.12 -6.93 -12.72
C ALA A 166 -5.41 -6.02 -11.51
N VAL A 167 -5.96 -6.57 -10.44
CA VAL A 167 -6.00 -5.86 -9.15
C VAL A 167 -4.62 -5.95 -8.53
N ASN A 168 -3.67 -5.32 -9.19
CA ASN A 168 -2.37 -5.80 -8.92
C ASN A 168 -1.63 -5.00 -7.91
N GLN A 169 -1.82 -3.74 -7.80
CA GLN A 169 -0.93 -2.98 -6.96
C GLN A 169 -1.52 -1.61 -6.67
N GLY A 170 -2.26 -1.53 -5.58
CA GLY A 170 -2.49 -0.25 -4.93
C GLY A 170 -1.33 0.07 -4.00
N THR A 171 -1.05 1.34 -3.83
CA THR A 171 -0.21 1.85 -2.75
C THR A 171 -1.03 2.73 -1.83
N TRP A 172 -0.65 2.80 -0.57
CA TRP A 172 -1.23 3.69 0.41
C TRP A 172 -0.11 4.34 1.21
N GLY A 173 -0.23 5.62 1.45
CA GLY A 173 0.76 6.40 2.19
C GLY A 173 1.15 7.68 1.46
N ASN A 174 2.14 8.34 2.04
CA ASN A 174 2.78 9.56 1.51
C ASN A 174 4.16 9.25 0.98
#